data_85d8b0202a5250200e9e85a468194e61
#
_entry.id   85d8b0202a5250200e9e85a468194e61
#
_cell.length_a   1.000
_cell.length_b   1.000
_cell.length_c   1.000
_cell.angle_alpha   90.00
_cell.angle_beta   90.00
_cell.angle_gamma   90.00
#
_symmetry.space_group_name_H-M   'P 1'
#
loop_
_entity.id
_entity.type
_entity.pdbx_description
1 polymer ?
#
loop_
_entity_poly.entity_id
_entity_poly.type
_entity_poly.pdbx_seq_one_letter_code
_entity_poly.pdbx_strand_id
1 'polypeptide(L)'
;MKKILSNRKAEGYIDVAVGIIALMMVLVVTLNIYTFFMLRQDLDTVSGFLIETATSEGSFGEEFDERCEELRSSFFEFDVVASADEYYNSTYERVQLGDKMTVTVSVHTYVRGVGAFKIPVTVSTTRSGISEKYWK
;
A
#
# COMPACT_ATOMS: atom_id res chain seq x y z
N MET A 1 -33.66 -13.96 49.68
CA MET A 1 -32.91 -12.72 49.43
C MET A 1 -31.45 -12.92 49.04
N LYS A 2 -30.69 -13.84 49.61
CA LYS A 2 -29.28 -14.09 49.21
C LYS A 2 -29.07 -14.55 47.74
N LYS A 3 -30.02 -15.27 47.14
CA LYS A 3 -29.94 -15.81 45.76
C LYS A 3 -30.03 -14.71 44.71
N ILE A 4 -30.79 -13.65 44.96
CA ILE A 4 -31.00 -12.54 44.03
C ILE A 4 -29.77 -11.62 43.98
N LEU A 5 -29.09 -11.44 45.10
CA LEU A 5 -27.88 -10.63 45.17
C LEU A 5 -26.66 -11.32 44.52
N SER A 6 -26.62 -12.66 44.58
CA SER A 6 -25.59 -13.46 43.89
C SER A 6 -25.74 -13.37 42.33
N ASN A 7 -26.96 -13.34 41.84
CA ASN A 7 -27.21 -13.20 40.39
C ASN A 7 -26.78 -11.81 39.84
N ARG A 8 -27.05 -10.74 40.59
CA ARG A 8 -26.65 -9.39 40.17
C ARG A 8 -25.13 -9.21 40.10
N LYS A 9 -24.39 -9.88 40.98
CA LYS A 9 -22.91 -9.85 40.94
C LYS A 9 -22.39 -10.64 39.72
N ALA A 10 -23.01 -11.77 39.40
CA ALA A 10 -22.66 -12.58 38.23
C ALA A 10 -22.96 -11.86 36.89
N GLU A 11 -24.11 -11.16 36.80
CA GLU A 11 -24.44 -10.32 35.66
C GLU A 11 -23.41 -9.19 35.46
N GLY A 12 -22.97 -8.51 36.50
CA GLY A 12 -21.95 -7.47 36.42
C GLY A 12 -20.60 -7.95 35.89
N TYR A 13 -20.19 -9.20 36.24
CA TYR A 13 -18.94 -9.78 35.73
C TYR A 13 -19.06 -10.15 34.24
N ILE A 14 -20.23 -10.60 33.79
CA ILE A 14 -20.49 -10.93 32.39
C ILE A 14 -20.45 -9.65 31.53
N ASP A 15 -21.07 -8.58 31.99
CA ASP A 15 -21.07 -7.28 31.30
C ASP A 15 -19.67 -6.71 31.16
N VAL A 16 -18.85 -6.81 32.20
CA VAL A 16 -17.42 -6.41 32.14
C VAL A 16 -16.64 -7.27 31.17
N ALA A 17 -16.84 -8.59 31.16
CA ALA A 17 -16.17 -9.51 30.25
C ALA A 17 -16.55 -9.22 28.79
N VAL A 18 -17.83 -8.99 28.50
CA VAL A 18 -18.32 -8.61 27.17
C VAL A 18 -17.74 -7.26 26.75
N GLY A 19 -17.67 -6.29 27.66
CA GLY A 19 -17.05 -4.98 27.42
C GLY A 19 -15.57 -5.10 27.05
N ILE A 20 -14.81 -5.96 27.74
CA ILE A 20 -13.39 -6.20 27.43
C ILE A 20 -13.23 -6.83 26.05
N ILE A 21 -14.05 -7.82 25.71
CA ILE A 21 -14.02 -8.46 24.38
C ILE A 21 -14.34 -7.45 23.28
N ALA A 22 -15.36 -6.62 23.48
CA ALA A 22 -15.72 -5.57 22.52
C ALA A 22 -14.57 -4.56 22.34
N LEU A 23 -13.93 -4.15 23.43
CA LEU A 23 -12.76 -3.26 23.40
C LEU A 23 -11.60 -3.88 22.62
N MET A 24 -11.31 -5.17 22.87
CA MET A 24 -10.26 -5.91 22.15
C MET A 24 -10.56 -6.00 20.65
N MET A 25 -11.82 -6.23 20.25
CA MET A 25 -12.23 -6.23 18.84
C MET A 25 -11.99 -4.87 18.19
N VAL A 26 -12.40 -3.79 18.84
CA VAL A 26 -12.18 -2.42 18.31
C VAL A 26 -10.68 -2.15 18.18
N LEU A 27 -9.86 -2.55 19.13
CA LEU A 27 -8.42 -2.37 19.07
C LEU A 27 -7.79 -3.13 17.90
N VAL A 28 -8.17 -4.39 17.66
CA VAL A 28 -7.68 -5.18 16.52
C VAL A 28 -8.06 -4.52 15.20
N VAL A 29 -9.31 -4.06 15.05
CA VAL A 29 -9.77 -3.35 13.84
C VAL A 29 -8.96 -2.07 13.63
N THR A 30 -8.76 -1.29 14.67
CA THR A 30 -7.99 -0.03 14.61
C THR A 30 -6.55 -0.27 14.16
N LEU A 31 -5.88 -1.30 14.70
CA LEU A 31 -4.51 -1.65 14.29
C LEU A 31 -4.44 -2.09 12.84
N ASN A 32 -5.41 -2.84 12.34
CA ASN A 32 -5.46 -3.24 10.93
C ASN A 32 -5.64 -2.03 10.01
N ILE A 33 -6.53 -1.10 10.35
CA ILE A 33 -6.74 0.15 9.59
C ILE A 33 -5.45 0.97 9.56
N TYR A 34 -4.77 1.10 10.70
CA TYR A 34 -3.51 1.84 10.80
C TYR A 34 -2.42 1.24 9.90
N THR A 35 -2.24 -0.09 9.94
CA THR A 35 -1.28 -0.80 9.09
C THR A 35 -1.56 -0.56 7.61
N PHE A 36 -2.83 -0.57 7.21
CA PHE A 36 -3.25 -0.33 5.84
C PHE A 36 -2.96 1.10 5.38
N PHE A 37 -3.17 2.05 6.27
CA PHE A 37 -2.88 3.46 6.01
C PHE A 37 -1.38 3.71 5.82
N MET A 38 -0.53 3.12 6.68
CA MET A 38 0.93 3.19 6.54
C MET A 38 1.41 2.59 5.22
N LEU A 39 0.91 1.39 4.87
CA LEU A 39 1.25 0.74 3.61
C LEU A 39 0.88 1.61 2.40
N ARG A 40 -0.26 2.28 2.44
CA ARG A 40 -0.66 3.20 1.36
C ARG A 40 0.25 4.42 1.25
N GLN A 41 0.70 4.96 2.37
CA GLN A 41 1.67 6.07 2.38
C GLN A 41 3.03 5.63 1.80
N ASP A 42 3.49 4.44 2.16
CA ASP A 42 4.74 3.90 1.64
C ASP A 42 4.65 3.66 0.13
N LEU A 43 3.54 3.08 -0.36
CA LEU A 43 3.28 2.94 -1.80
C LEU A 43 3.25 4.27 -2.54
N ASP A 44 2.64 5.29 -1.95
CA ASP A 44 2.57 6.62 -2.53
C ASP A 44 3.95 7.26 -2.62
N THR A 45 4.78 7.05 -1.61
CA THR A 45 6.18 7.51 -1.57
C THR A 45 7.02 6.79 -2.63
N VAL A 46 6.94 5.46 -2.71
CA VAL A 46 7.66 4.64 -3.70
C VAL A 46 7.26 5.03 -5.12
N SER A 47 5.95 5.15 -5.39
CA SER A 47 5.46 5.56 -6.71
C SER A 47 5.89 6.98 -7.08
N GLY A 48 6.02 7.88 -6.09
CA GLY A 48 6.55 9.22 -6.26
C GLY A 48 8.01 9.22 -6.72
N PHE A 49 8.86 8.45 -6.07
CA PHE A 49 10.27 8.32 -6.47
C PHE A 49 10.43 7.66 -7.85
N LEU A 50 9.63 6.64 -8.15
CA LEU A 50 9.71 5.97 -9.44
C LEU A 50 9.25 6.87 -10.59
N ILE A 51 8.17 7.64 -10.44
CA ILE A 51 7.73 8.54 -11.48
C ILE A 51 8.71 9.72 -11.68
N GLU A 52 9.32 10.22 -10.61
CA GLU A 52 10.35 11.24 -10.68
C GLU A 52 11.57 10.75 -11.47
N THR A 53 12.06 9.55 -11.18
CA THR A 53 13.16 8.93 -11.94
C THR A 53 12.75 8.75 -13.41
N ALA A 54 11.58 8.19 -13.69
CA ALA A 54 11.10 7.95 -15.04
C ALA A 54 10.97 9.25 -15.85
N THR A 55 10.42 10.30 -15.27
CA THR A 55 10.23 11.59 -15.96
C THR A 55 11.53 12.32 -16.20
N SER A 56 12.47 12.30 -15.25
CA SER A 56 13.78 12.93 -15.39
C SER A 56 14.64 12.23 -16.44
N GLU A 57 14.62 10.90 -16.49
CA GLU A 57 15.34 10.09 -17.48
C GLU A 57 14.61 9.99 -18.83
N GLY A 58 13.31 10.25 -18.85
CA GLY A 58 12.48 10.12 -20.06
C GLY A 58 12.43 8.69 -20.61
N SER A 59 12.61 7.68 -19.74
CA SER A 59 12.61 6.26 -20.12
C SER A 59 12.30 5.37 -18.92
N PHE A 60 11.87 4.13 -19.21
CA PHE A 60 11.75 3.05 -18.23
C PHE A 60 12.90 2.03 -18.37
N GLY A 61 14.11 2.51 -18.62
CA GLY A 61 15.29 1.67 -18.87
C GLY A 61 16.02 1.27 -17.58
N GLU A 62 17.32 0.98 -17.73
CA GLU A 62 18.19 0.41 -16.70
C GLU A 62 18.20 1.23 -15.40
N GLU A 63 18.22 2.54 -15.47
CA GLU A 63 18.24 3.43 -14.30
C GLU A 63 16.92 3.39 -13.52
N PHE A 64 15.79 3.21 -14.23
CA PHE A 64 14.50 2.97 -13.62
C PHE A 64 14.45 1.60 -12.91
N ASP A 65 14.99 0.57 -13.53
CA ASP A 65 15.05 -0.78 -12.94
C ASP A 65 15.96 -0.81 -11.70
N GLU A 66 17.13 -0.18 -11.75
CA GLU A 66 18.01 -0.04 -10.59
C GLU A 66 17.31 0.68 -9.43
N ARG A 67 16.54 1.73 -9.74
CA ARG A 67 15.76 2.43 -8.72
C ARG A 67 14.65 1.56 -8.13
N CYS A 68 14.00 0.72 -8.92
CA CYS A 68 13.04 -0.25 -8.44
C CYS A 68 13.67 -1.23 -7.44
N GLU A 69 14.85 -1.77 -7.76
CA GLU A 69 15.56 -2.71 -6.87
C GLU A 69 16.04 -2.04 -5.57
N GLU A 70 16.53 -0.82 -5.65
CA GLU A 70 16.90 -0.03 -4.47
C GLU A 70 15.72 0.19 -3.53
N LEU A 71 14.57 0.57 -4.08
CA LEU A 71 13.35 0.80 -3.29
C LEU A 71 12.78 -0.50 -2.73
N ARG A 72 12.84 -1.62 -3.46
CA ARG A 72 12.46 -2.94 -2.95
C ARG A 72 13.30 -3.34 -1.75
N SER A 73 14.61 -3.11 -1.81
CA SER A 73 15.50 -3.41 -0.69
C SER A 73 15.29 -2.51 0.53
N SER A 74 14.82 -1.28 0.32
CA SER A 74 14.68 -0.27 1.37
C SER A 74 13.31 -0.27 2.03
N PHE A 75 12.26 -0.61 1.30
CA PHE A 75 10.88 -0.58 1.80
C PHE A 75 10.29 -1.99 1.94
N PHE A 76 9.85 -2.59 0.85
CA PHE A 76 9.21 -3.91 0.80
C PHE A 76 9.11 -4.40 -0.65
N GLU A 77 8.79 -5.68 -0.83
CA GLU A 77 8.52 -6.24 -2.16
C GLU A 77 7.22 -5.66 -2.74
N PHE A 78 7.30 -5.17 -3.97
CA PHE A 78 6.17 -4.61 -4.70
C PHE A 78 6.26 -4.92 -6.20
N ASP A 79 5.11 -4.92 -6.86
CA ASP A 79 5.01 -5.05 -8.31
C ASP A 79 4.90 -3.67 -8.95
N VAL A 80 5.55 -3.48 -10.10
CA VAL A 80 5.53 -2.23 -10.85
C VAL A 80 5.01 -2.48 -12.25
N VAL A 81 4.08 -1.64 -12.68
CA VAL A 81 3.64 -1.55 -14.07
C VAL A 81 3.89 -0.12 -14.53
N ALA A 82 4.80 0.02 -15.47
CA ALA A 82 5.14 1.30 -16.10
C ALA A 82 4.56 1.37 -17.50
N SER A 83 4.06 2.52 -17.90
CA SER A 83 3.50 2.76 -19.23
C SER A 83 3.63 4.23 -19.63
N ALA A 84 3.66 4.49 -20.93
CA ALA A 84 3.56 5.83 -21.49
C ALA A 84 2.44 5.89 -22.52
N ASP A 85 1.89 7.08 -22.75
CA ASP A 85 0.85 7.27 -23.78
C ASP A 85 1.43 7.05 -25.18
N GLU A 86 2.68 7.50 -25.39
CA GLU A 86 3.42 7.31 -26.65
C GLU A 86 4.90 7.06 -26.38
N TYR A 87 5.52 6.14 -27.11
CA TYR A 87 6.95 5.85 -27.03
C TYR A 87 7.68 6.41 -28.23
N TYR A 88 8.70 7.24 -28.01
CA TYR A 88 9.63 7.67 -29.07
C TYR A 88 10.41 6.48 -29.63
N ASN A 89 10.82 5.55 -28.77
CA ASN A 89 11.45 4.30 -29.16
C ASN A 89 11.01 3.20 -28.21
N SER A 90 10.18 2.29 -28.71
CA SER A 90 9.62 1.19 -27.93
C SER A 90 10.66 0.14 -27.51
N THR A 91 11.78 0.02 -28.23
CA THR A 91 12.85 -0.94 -27.92
C THR A 91 13.62 -0.51 -26.66
N TYR A 92 13.78 0.79 -26.46
CA TYR A 92 14.48 1.38 -25.32
C TYR A 92 13.53 2.06 -24.34
N GLU A 93 12.23 1.88 -24.52
CA GLU A 93 11.17 2.47 -23.66
C GLU A 93 11.34 3.98 -23.41
N ARG A 94 11.84 4.68 -24.44
CA ARG A 94 12.08 6.13 -24.41
C ARG A 94 10.81 6.90 -24.69
N VAL A 95 10.56 7.93 -23.88
CA VAL A 95 9.40 8.80 -23.98
C VAL A 95 9.85 10.23 -24.27
N GLN A 96 9.25 10.86 -25.27
CA GLN A 96 9.64 12.20 -25.69
C GLN A 96 9.21 13.27 -24.67
N LEU A 97 9.91 14.39 -24.70
CA LEU A 97 9.59 15.54 -23.87
C LEU A 97 8.12 15.97 -24.04
N GLY A 98 7.42 16.10 -22.93
CA GLY A 98 6.02 16.52 -22.90
C GLY A 98 5.00 15.40 -22.94
N ASP A 99 5.42 14.14 -23.21
CA ASP A 99 4.52 12.99 -23.21
C ASP A 99 4.32 12.45 -21.80
N LYS A 100 3.13 11.93 -21.56
CA LYS A 100 2.72 11.44 -20.27
C LYS A 100 3.28 10.06 -19.99
N MET A 101 3.88 9.91 -18.82
CA MET A 101 4.35 8.66 -18.23
C MET A 101 3.52 8.29 -17.01
N THR A 102 3.26 7.02 -16.82
CA THR A 102 2.44 6.51 -15.70
C THR A 102 3.11 5.32 -15.06
N VAL A 103 3.22 5.35 -13.74
CA VAL A 103 3.75 4.25 -12.93
C VAL A 103 2.68 3.82 -11.95
N THR A 104 2.37 2.53 -11.96
CA THR A 104 1.49 1.89 -10.98
C THR A 104 2.30 0.93 -10.14
N VAL A 105 2.28 1.16 -8.84
CA VAL A 105 2.93 0.29 -7.85
C VAL A 105 1.84 -0.45 -7.09
N SER A 106 1.99 -1.76 -6.92
CA SER A 106 1.04 -2.60 -6.21
C SER A 106 1.73 -3.57 -5.26
N VAL A 107 1.05 -3.88 -4.17
CA VAL A 107 1.50 -4.85 -3.17
C VAL A 107 0.36 -5.80 -2.83
N HIS A 108 0.68 -7.09 -2.76
CA HIS A 108 -0.22 -8.12 -2.27
C HIS A 108 0.00 -8.31 -0.76
N THR A 109 -1.02 -8.05 0.02
CA THR A 109 -0.99 -8.20 1.47
C THR A 109 -2.20 -8.97 1.98
N TYR A 110 -2.21 -9.26 3.27
CA TYR A 110 -3.31 -9.94 3.93
C TYR A 110 -3.81 -9.10 5.10
N VAL A 111 -5.12 -8.87 5.12
CA VAL A 111 -5.79 -8.36 6.31
C VAL A 111 -5.99 -9.53 7.27
N ARG A 112 -5.41 -9.43 8.46
CA ARG A 112 -5.61 -10.42 9.52
C ARG A 112 -6.86 -10.05 10.31
N GLY A 113 -7.87 -10.91 10.21
CA GLY A 113 -9.06 -10.84 11.05
C GLY A 113 -8.80 -11.39 12.46
N VAL A 114 -9.82 -11.39 13.28
CA VAL A 114 -9.81 -12.07 14.56
C VAL A 114 -9.80 -13.58 14.31
N GLY A 115 -8.71 -14.26 14.69
CA GLY A 115 -8.52 -15.69 14.48
C GLY A 115 -7.68 -16.03 13.25
N ALA A 116 -7.98 -17.17 12.61
CA ALA A 116 -7.20 -17.74 11.50
C ALA A 116 -7.56 -17.18 10.12
N PHE A 117 -8.48 -16.23 10.03
CA PHE A 117 -8.92 -15.68 8.75
C PHE A 117 -7.92 -14.67 8.20
N LYS A 118 -7.42 -14.96 7.00
CA LYS A 118 -6.57 -14.06 6.20
C LYS A 118 -7.30 -13.73 4.92
N ILE A 119 -7.58 -12.47 4.69
CA ILE A 119 -8.21 -11.99 3.45
C ILE A 119 -7.11 -11.37 2.59
N PRO A 120 -6.82 -11.94 1.40
CA PRO A 120 -5.84 -11.34 0.49
C PRO A 120 -6.40 -10.03 -0.05
N VAL A 121 -5.59 -8.98 0.01
CA VAL A 121 -5.93 -7.65 -0.49
C VAL A 121 -4.76 -7.12 -1.30
N THR A 122 -5.06 -6.56 -2.46
CA THR A 122 -4.07 -5.84 -3.27
C THR A 122 -4.25 -4.35 -3.08
N VAL A 123 -3.20 -3.68 -2.66
CA VAL A 123 -3.16 -2.22 -2.56
C VAL A 123 -2.31 -1.70 -3.70
N SER A 124 -2.83 -0.75 -4.45
CA SER A 124 -2.12 -0.14 -5.56
C SER A 124 -2.22 1.39 -5.53
N THR A 125 -1.19 2.03 -6.04
CA THR A 125 -1.13 3.48 -6.23
C THR A 125 -0.59 3.76 -7.62
N THR A 126 -1.23 4.69 -8.33
CA THR A 126 -0.83 5.13 -9.68
C THR A 126 -0.41 6.58 -9.62
N ARG A 127 0.75 6.87 -10.16
CA ARG A 127 1.28 8.22 -10.34
C ARG A 127 1.57 8.47 -11.81
N SER A 128 1.33 9.70 -12.25
CA SER A 128 1.64 10.15 -13.61
C SER A 128 2.51 11.38 -13.56
N GLY A 129 3.39 11.49 -14.54
CA GLY A 129 4.23 12.64 -14.77
C GLY A 129 4.43 12.89 -16.25
N ILE A 130 5.13 13.93 -16.59
CA ILE A 130 5.45 14.32 -17.97
C ILE A 130 6.95 14.15 -18.17
N SER A 131 7.36 13.50 -19.27
CA SER A 131 8.77 13.35 -19.61
C SER A 131 9.46 14.71 -19.74
N GLU A 132 10.58 14.86 -19.06
CA GLU A 132 11.40 16.09 -19.06
C GLU A 132 12.59 15.99 -20.03
N LYS A 133 12.80 14.83 -20.64
CA LYS A 133 13.94 14.56 -21.51
C LYS A 133 13.58 14.64 -22.99
N TYR A 134 14.38 15.39 -23.73
CA TYR A 134 14.29 15.48 -25.18
C TYR A 134 15.24 14.49 -25.86
N TRP A 135 14.68 13.60 -26.66
CA TRP A 135 15.43 12.66 -27.48
C TRP A 135 15.56 13.17 -28.92
N LYS A 136 16.78 13.09 -29.46
CA LYS A 136 17.08 13.40 -30.87
C LYS A 136 17.17 12.14 -31.69
#